data_5b615af169006f96801a6cf18e835957
#
_entry.id   5b615af169006f96801a6cf18e835957
#
_cell.length_a   1.000
_cell.length_b   1.000
_cell.length_c   1.000
_cell.angle_alpha   90.00
_cell.angle_beta   90.00
_cell.angle_gamma   90.00
#
_symmetry.space_group_name_H-M   'P 1'
#
loop_
_entity.id
_entity.type
_entity.pdbx_description
1 polymer ?
#
loop_
_entity_poly.entity_id
_entity_poly.type
_entity_poly.pdbx_seq_one_letter_code
_entity_poly.pdbx_strand_id
1 'polypeptide(L)'
;MCRSLAVNLDSPDLEDPEKPYEILLFMKDYWHEDSPQTIKESDIYHLLAQHNIPHVAKMETGGDVPNMVTITQQYARALLNQLPGNCLPTLQAHRIFLKTIGRDLMTFCSIKSLVTCIVDAMKAHQAAFNRACILHCDISVRNIMITPDHQGFLIDWDHCIVLTDRSAERCIGRMGTWQFMSAHLLGSFGTTHTLVDDRESSLWVLLYMALRYTPNSLQPVALHHDLKSWFQDSILGPCGDTGGVGKQFVLNDKQALPSFYVHGPNELLQELADVFAVRYQLEPSVEDDVVYDFLKASPNPQMAKTT
;
A
#
# COMPACT_ATOMS: atom_id res chain seq x y z
N MET A 1 -11.46 -11.06 -4.28
CA MET A 1 -11.08 -12.49 -4.48
C MET A 1 -10.24 -12.55 -5.76
N CYS A 2 -8.92 -12.60 -5.63
CA CYS A 2 -8.01 -12.62 -6.77
C CYS A 2 -7.85 -14.05 -7.30
N ARG A 3 -7.99 -14.26 -8.59
CA ARG A 3 -7.78 -15.55 -9.26
C ARG A 3 -6.73 -15.39 -10.36
N SER A 4 -5.74 -16.28 -10.37
CA SER A 4 -4.89 -16.46 -11.55
C SER A 4 -5.69 -17.21 -12.62
N LEU A 5 -5.79 -16.67 -13.80
CA LEU A 5 -6.40 -17.33 -14.95
C LEU A 5 -5.35 -17.44 -16.06
N ALA A 6 -5.18 -18.64 -16.61
CA ALA A 6 -4.53 -18.78 -17.90
C ALA A 6 -5.51 -18.28 -18.98
N VAL A 7 -5.14 -17.24 -19.69
CA VAL A 7 -5.90 -16.77 -20.85
C VAL A 7 -5.13 -17.16 -22.09
N ASN A 8 -5.79 -17.95 -22.92
CA ASN A 8 -5.25 -18.28 -24.25
C ASN A 8 -5.46 -17.07 -25.15
N LEU A 9 -4.38 -16.36 -25.49
CA LEU A 9 -4.41 -15.35 -26.53
C LEU A 9 -3.87 -15.99 -27.81
N ASP A 10 -4.67 -15.96 -28.87
CA ASP A 10 -4.31 -16.46 -30.20
C ASP A 10 -3.14 -15.65 -30.79
N SER A 11 -1.95 -15.88 -30.29
CA SER A 11 -0.69 -15.38 -30.84
C SER A 11 0.13 -16.56 -31.34
N PRO A 12 0.58 -16.58 -32.60
CA PRO A 12 1.36 -17.69 -33.13
C PRO A 12 2.72 -17.78 -32.44
N ASP A 13 3.13 -18.99 -32.08
CA ASP A 13 4.45 -19.31 -31.56
C ASP A 13 5.51 -19.06 -32.64
N LEU A 14 6.63 -18.42 -32.31
CA LEU A 14 7.73 -18.19 -33.23
C LEU A 14 8.40 -19.50 -33.66
N GLU A 15 8.30 -20.58 -32.87
CA GLU A 15 8.83 -21.90 -33.16
C GLU A 15 7.76 -22.83 -33.79
N ASP A 16 6.47 -22.59 -33.54
CA ASP A 16 5.34 -23.32 -34.10
C ASP A 16 4.14 -22.38 -34.29
N PRO A 17 3.95 -21.82 -35.50
CA PRO A 17 2.89 -20.86 -35.80
C PRO A 17 1.46 -21.38 -35.60
N GLU A 18 1.27 -22.69 -35.48
CA GLU A 18 -0.04 -23.33 -35.27
C GLU A 18 -0.36 -23.57 -33.78
N LYS A 19 0.62 -23.35 -32.87
CA LYS A 19 0.43 -23.56 -31.47
C LYS A 19 0.06 -22.23 -30.78
N PRO A 20 -1.14 -22.11 -30.17
CA PRO A 20 -1.51 -20.92 -29.44
C PRO A 20 -0.61 -20.75 -28.21
N TYR A 21 -0.09 -19.53 -27.99
CA TYR A 21 0.60 -19.19 -26.74
C TYR A 21 -0.39 -19.13 -25.60
N GLU A 22 -0.13 -19.88 -24.56
CA GLU A 22 -0.77 -19.66 -23.28
C GLU A 22 -0.04 -18.53 -22.53
N ILE A 23 -0.62 -17.34 -22.54
CA ILE A 23 -0.13 -16.25 -21.68
C ILE A 23 -0.86 -16.33 -20.35
N LEU A 24 -0.12 -16.58 -19.29
CA LEU A 24 -0.64 -16.54 -17.94
C LEU A 24 -0.80 -15.07 -17.51
N LEU A 25 -2.03 -14.67 -17.18
CA LEU A 25 -2.35 -13.35 -16.65
C LEU A 25 -2.93 -13.48 -15.26
N PHE A 26 -2.59 -12.52 -14.38
CA PHE A 26 -3.26 -12.37 -13.11
C PHE A 26 -4.50 -11.50 -13.30
N MET A 27 -5.67 -11.99 -12.87
CA MET A 27 -6.93 -11.27 -12.95
C MET A 27 -7.36 -10.78 -11.57
N LYS A 28 -7.70 -9.49 -11.46
CA LYS A 28 -8.32 -8.88 -10.28
C LYS A 28 -9.70 -8.36 -10.66
N ASP A 29 -10.72 -8.77 -9.92
CA ASP A 29 -12.07 -8.20 -9.97
C ASP A 29 -12.34 -7.43 -8.69
N TYR A 30 -12.88 -6.22 -8.80
CA TYR A 30 -13.30 -5.41 -7.67
C TYR A 30 -14.49 -4.52 -8.04
N TRP A 31 -15.06 -3.85 -7.05
CA TRP A 31 -16.17 -2.94 -7.24
C TRP A 31 -15.73 -1.53 -6.87
N HIS A 32 -15.97 -0.55 -7.72
CA HIS A 32 -15.77 0.86 -7.43
C HIS A 32 -17.09 1.62 -7.45
N GLU A 33 -17.13 2.78 -6.81
CA GLU A 33 -18.26 3.69 -6.91
C GLU A 33 -18.40 4.19 -8.35
N ASP A 34 -19.62 4.05 -8.91
CA ASP A 34 -19.97 4.57 -10.23
C ASP A 34 -20.17 6.09 -10.16
N SER A 35 -19.08 6.81 -10.12
CA SER A 35 -19.01 8.26 -9.97
C SER A 35 -17.97 8.83 -10.93
N PRO A 36 -18.24 9.97 -11.59
CA PRO A 36 -17.27 10.66 -12.44
C PRO A 36 -15.98 11.09 -11.71
N GLN A 37 -16.02 11.14 -10.38
CA GLN A 37 -14.89 11.51 -9.53
C GLN A 37 -14.03 10.31 -9.13
N THR A 38 -14.52 9.09 -9.31
CA THR A 38 -13.79 7.87 -8.98
C THR A 38 -12.71 7.62 -10.02
N ILE A 39 -11.45 7.58 -9.57
CA ILE A 39 -10.33 7.18 -10.42
C ILE A 39 -10.23 5.66 -10.33
N LYS A 40 -10.26 5.00 -11.49
CA LYS A 40 -10.22 3.54 -11.57
C LYS A 40 -8.79 3.05 -11.48
N GLU A 41 -8.58 1.88 -10.91
CA GLU A 41 -7.24 1.30 -10.80
C GLU A 41 -6.58 1.09 -12.17
N SER A 42 -7.36 0.79 -13.23
CA SER A 42 -6.84 0.73 -14.61
C SER A 42 -6.25 2.06 -15.08
N ASP A 43 -6.89 3.19 -14.73
CA ASP A 43 -6.39 4.52 -15.10
C ASP A 43 -5.10 4.83 -14.36
N ILE A 44 -4.99 4.39 -13.10
CA ILE A 44 -3.75 4.50 -12.33
C ILE A 44 -2.62 3.68 -12.97
N TYR A 45 -2.87 2.43 -13.38
CA TYR A 45 -1.86 1.64 -14.09
C TYR A 45 -1.41 2.30 -15.41
N HIS A 46 -2.32 2.95 -16.13
CA HIS A 46 -1.95 3.74 -17.31
C HIS A 46 -1.04 4.92 -16.96
N LEU A 47 -1.36 5.68 -15.90
CA LEU A 47 -0.50 6.78 -15.42
C LEU A 47 0.87 6.28 -14.98
N LEU A 48 0.92 5.19 -14.21
CA LEU A 48 2.19 4.58 -13.78
C LEU A 48 3.05 4.15 -14.96
N ALA A 49 2.44 3.58 -16.01
CA ALA A 49 3.13 3.20 -17.24
C ALA A 49 3.62 4.41 -18.04
N GLN A 50 2.81 5.46 -18.19
CA GLN A 50 3.18 6.73 -18.86
C GLN A 50 4.40 7.40 -18.21
N HIS A 51 4.47 7.34 -16.89
CA HIS A 51 5.58 7.92 -16.12
C HIS A 51 6.76 6.94 -15.90
N ASN A 52 6.73 5.76 -16.54
CA ASN A 52 7.78 4.74 -16.42
C ASN A 52 8.13 4.42 -14.97
N ILE A 53 7.13 4.17 -14.13
CA ILE A 53 7.35 3.83 -12.73
C ILE A 53 7.92 2.41 -12.65
N PRO A 54 9.10 2.22 -12.01
CA PRO A 54 9.70 0.90 -11.86
C PRO A 54 8.99 0.06 -10.80
N HIS A 55 9.22 -1.24 -10.79
CA HIS A 55 8.72 -2.16 -9.75
C HIS A 55 7.20 -2.10 -9.52
N VAL A 56 6.45 -1.93 -10.60
CA VAL A 56 4.98 -1.98 -10.63
C VAL A 56 4.54 -3.09 -11.57
N ALA A 57 3.45 -3.76 -11.27
CA ALA A 57 2.89 -4.76 -12.16
C ALA A 57 2.50 -4.13 -13.50
N LYS A 58 2.81 -4.84 -14.59
CA LYS A 58 2.43 -4.40 -15.94
C LYS A 58 1.01 -4.84 -16.24
N MET A 59 0.13 -3.89 -16.51
CA MET A 59 -1.23 -4.18 -16.92
C MET A 59 -1.28 -4.54 -18.42
N GLU A 60 -2.05 -5.57 -18.75
CA GLU A 60 -2.40 -5.91 -20.12
C GLU A 60 -3.61 -5.12 -20.57
N THR A 61 -4.69 -5.21 -19.81
CA THR A 61 -5.95 -4.52 -20.07
C THR A 61 -6.75 -4.40 -18.79
N GLY A 62 -7.69 -3.47 -18.75
CA GLY A 62 -8.63 -3.29 -17.66
C GLY A 62 -9.80 -2.43 -18.07
N GLY A 63 -10.92 -2.57 -17.37
CA GLY A 63 -12.12 -1.79 -17.63
C GLY A 63 -13.33 -2.27 -16.85
N ASP A 64 -14.40 -1.51 -16.94
CA ASP A 64 -15.67 -1.87 -16.31
C ASP A 64 -16.28 -3.07 -17.02
N VAL A 65 -16.85 -3.97 -16.22
CA VAL A 65 -17.56 -5.14 -16.75
C VAL A 65 -18.96 -4.71 -17.16
N PRO A 66 -19.31 -4.81 -18.45
CA PRO A 66 -20.60 -4.31 -18.95
C PRO A 66 -21.79 -4.93 -18.20
N ASN A 67 -22.78 -4.12 -17.86
CA ASN A 67 -24.01 -4.53 -17.19
C ASN A 67 -23.84 -5.16 -15.78
N MET A 68 -22.66 -5.04 -15.17
CA MET A 68 -22.42 -5.50 -13.80
C MET A 68 -22.38 -4.33 -12.82
N VAL A 69 -23.56 -3.81 -12.50
CA VAL A 69 -23.75 -2.75 -11.49
C VAL A 69 -24.59 -3.28 -10.32
N THR A 70 -24.37 -2.71 -9.14
CA THR A 70 -25.20 -3.06 -7.99
C THR A 70 -26.61 -2.46 -8.09
N ILE A 71 -27.60 -3.20 -7.66
CA ILE A 71 -29.01 -2.78 -7.58
C ILE A 71 -29.49 -2.59 -6.13
N THR A 72 -28.59 -2.72 -5.17
CA THR A 72 -28.87 -2.62 -3.73
C THR A 72 -29.55 -1.31 -3.37
N GLN A 73 -29.14 -0.21 -3.98
CA GLN A 73 -29.73 1.11 -3.79
C GLN A 73 -31.20 1.18 -4.22
N GLN A 74 -31.66 0.34 -5.15
CA GLN A 74 -33.06 0.31 -5.59
C GLN A 74 -33.94 -0.36 -4.52
N TYR A 75 -33.45 -1.42 -3.88
CA TYR A 75 -34.17 -2.14 -2.84
C TYR A 75 -34.06 -1.46 -1.47
N ALA A 76 -32.95 -0.82 -1.20
CA ALA A 76 -32.71 -0.12 0.06
C ALA A 76 -33.48 1.22 0.15
N ARG A 77 -33.92 1.80 -0.97
CA ARG A 77 -34.65 3.09 -0.98
C ARG A 77 -35.83 3.14 0.00
N ALA A 78 -36.59 2.06 0.10
CA ALA A 78 -37.72 1.99 1.02
C ALA A 78 -37.32 2.04 2.50
N LEU A 79 -36.14 1.54 2.85
CA LEU A 79 -35.57 1.55 4.19
C LEU A 79 -34.77 2.84 4.46
N LEU A 80 -34.06 3.34 3.45
CA LEU A 80 -33.18 4.50 3.57
C LEU A 80 -33.91 5.85 3.50
N ASN A 81 -35.12 5.90 2.92
CA ASN A 81 -35.97 7.11 2.96
C ASN A 81 -36.36 7.55 4.39
N GLN A 82 -36.05 6.73 5.39
CA GLN A 82 -36.21 7.06 6.81
C GLN A 82 -34.95 7.66 7.44
N LEU A 83 -33.82 7.67 6.72
CA LEU A 83 -32.54 8.20 7.21
C LEU A 83 -32.12 9.39 6.34
N PRO A 84 -32.10 10.61 6.87
CA PRO A 84 -31.69 11.79 6.11
C PRO A 84 -30.23 11.68 5.65
N GLY A 85 -30.00 11.77 4.36
CA GLY A 85 -28.66 11.92 3.76
C GLY A 85 -27.95 10.63 3.32
N ASN A 86 -28.50 9.43 3.55
CA ASN A 86 -27.85 8.18 3.16
C ASN A 86 -28.36 7.68 1.81
N CYS A 87 -27.71 8.12 0.73
CA CYS A 87 -27.83 7.46 -0.57
C CYS A 87 -26.73 6.39 -0.68
N LEU A 88 -27.10 5.12 -0.81
CA LEU A 88 -26.11 4.08 -1.12
C LEU A 88 -25.57 4.31 -2.53
N PRO A 89 -24.25 4.36 -2.73
CA PRO A 89 -23.68 4.53 -4.04
C PRO A 89 -23.97 3.31 -4.92
N THR A 90 -24.11 3.56 -6.22
CA THR A 90 -24.07 2.50 -7.23
C THR A 90 -22.62 2.04 -7.36
N LEU A 91 -22.39 0.74 -7.28
CA LEU A 91 -21.07 0.18 -7.53
C LEU A 91 -21.06 -0.51 -8.90
N GLN A 92 -20.00 -0.28 -9.65
CA GLN A 92 -19.70 -0.87 -10.94
C GLN A 92 -18.59 -1.90 -10.77
N ALA A 93 -18.77 -3.10 -11.33
CA ALA A 93 -17.71 -4.10 -11.34
C ALA A 93 -16.61 -3.68 -12.33
N HIS A 94 -15.36 -3.81 -11.89
CA HIS A 94 -14.17 -3.50 -12.67
C HIS A 94 -13.24 -4.69 -12.67
N ARG A 95 -12.59 -4.93 -13.81
CA ARG A 95 -11.67 -6.04 -14.02
C ARG A 95 -10.37 -5.56 -14.61
N ILE A 96 -9.26 -6.02 -14.06
CA ILE A 96 -7.92 -5.78 -14.63
C ILE A 96 -7.18 -7.09 -14.83
N PHE A 97 -6.36 -7.13 -15.87
CA PHE A 97 -5.46 -8.24 -16.19
C PHE A 97 -4.01 -7.73 -16.15
N LEU A 98 -3.18 -8.36 -15.32
CA LEU A 98 -1.78 -8.02 -15.16
C LEU A 98 -0.89 -9.11 -15.79
N LYS A 99 0.09 -8.68 -16.57
CA LYS A 99 1.15 -9.55 -17.12
C LYS A 99 2.16 -9.99 -16.06
N THR A 100 2.40 -9.11 -15.08
CA THR A 100 3.36 -9.42 -14.03
C THR A 100 2.72 -10.32 -13.02
N ILE A 101 3.23 -11.55 -12.92
CA ILE A 101 2.82 -12.53 -11.93
C ILE A 101 3.90 -12.64 -10.88
N GLY A 102 3.53 -12.56 -9.64
CA GLY A 102 4.41 -12.71 -8.50
C GLY A 102 3.93 -13.76 -7.51
N ARG A 103 4.78 -14.04 -6.56
CA ARG A 103 4.45 -14.85 -5.39
C ARG A 103 4.38 -13.94 -4.16
N ASP A 104 3.66 -14.38 -3.14
CA ASP A 104 3.48 -13.63 -1.91
C ASP A 104 4.83 -13.28 -1.24
N LEU A 105 4.91 -12.07 -0.64
CA LEU A 105 6.08 -11.65 0.13
C LEU A 105 6.43 -12.65 1.24
N MET A 106 5.43 -13.35 1.80
CA MET A 106 5.64 -14.39 2.82
C MET A 106 6.48 -15.59 2.35
N THR A 107 6.70 -15.73 1.04
CA THR A 107 7.54 -16.80 0.46
C THR A 107 9.00 -16.37 0.25
N PHE A 108 9.44 -15.30 0.90
CA PHE A 108 10.83 -14.86 0.85
C PHE A 108 11.78 -15.96 1.32
N CYS A 109 12.95 -16.07 0.70
CA CYS A 109 13.92 -17.14 1.00
C CYS A 109 15.02 -16.71 1.98
N SER A 110 15.19 -15.41 2.22
CA SER A 110 16.15 -14.87 3.18
C SER A 110 15.78 -13.45 3.60
N ILE A 111 16.29 -12.98 4.73
CA ILE A 111 16.10 -11.59 5.18
C ILE A 111 16.58 -10.59 4.13
N LYS A 112 17.69 -10.86 3.49
CA LYS A 112 18.20 -10.04 2.38
C LYS A 112 17.16 -9.95 1.25
N SER A 113 16.55 -11.07 0.87
CA SER A 113 15.49 -11.09 -0.16
C SER A 113 14.26 -10.29 0.29
N LEU A 114 13.83 -10.45 1.54
CA LEU A 114 12.73 -9.69 2.11
C LEU A 114 12.99 -8.17 2.04
N VAL A 115 14.14 -7.74 2.55
CA VAL A 115 14.54 -6.31 2.54
C VAL A 115 14.63 -5.80 1.10
N THR A 116 15.22 -6.57 0.18
CA THR A 116 15.32 -6.18 -1.23
C THR A 116 13.93 -5.96 -1.84
N CYS A 117 12.98 -6.86 -1.60
CA CYS A 117 11.61 -6.73 -2.13
C CYS A 117 10.88 -5.50 -1.55
N ILE A 118 11.04 -5.22 -0.26
CA ILE A 118 10.46 -4.02 0.37
C ILE A 118 11.11 -2.76 -0.22
N VAL A 119 12.43 -2.73 -0.38
CA VAL A 119 13.15 -1.60 -0.99
C VAL A 119 12.68 -1.35 -2.42
N ASP A 120 12.48 -2.40 -3.22
CA ASP A 120 12.00 -2.26 -4.60
C ASP A 120 10.57 -1.71 -4.64
N ALA A 121 9.68 -2.18 -3.75
CA ALA A 121 8.34 -1.61 -3.59
C ALA A 121 8.39 -0.13 -3.18
N MET A 122 9.30 0.25 -2.28
CA MET A 122 9.47 1.64 -1.86
C MET A 122 10.10 2.52 -2.95
N LYS A 123 10.91 1.96 -3.87
CA LYS A 123 11.34 2.66 -5.09
C LYS A 123 10.15 2.93 -6.03
N ALA A 124 9.24 1.94 -6.21
CA ALA A 124 8.00 2.15 -6.97
C ALA A 124 7.17 3.28 -6.37
N HIS A 125 6.93 3.22 -5.06
CA HIS A 125 6.18 4.22 -4.30
C HIS A 125 6.79 5.63 -4.45
N GLN A 126 8.09 5.77 -4.22
CA GLN A 126 8.79 7.05 -4.36
C GLN A 126 8.74 7.60 -5.79
N ALA A 127 8.90 6.72 -6.79
CA ALA A 127 8.83 7.12 -8.19
C ALA A 127 7.40 7.53 -8.58
N ALA A 128 6.36 6.83 -8.10
CA ALA A 128 4.96 7.17 -8.33
C ALA A 128 4.62 8.54 -7.73
N PHE A 129 5.06 8.80 -6.51
CA PHE A 129 4.89 10.10 -5.87
C PHE A 129 5.61 11.23 -6.64
N ASN A 130 6.88 11.04 -6.97
CA ASN A 130 7.69 12.11 -7.57
C ASN A 130 7.34 12.41 -9.04
N ARG A 131 6.94 11.40 -9.82
CA ARG A 131 6.75 11.51 -11.27
C ARG A 131 5.30 11.61 -11.69
N ALA A 132 4.42 10.94 -10.94
CA ALA A 132 2.99 10.85 -11.27
C ALA A 132 2.10 11.52 -10.22
N CYS A 133 2.66 12.06 -9.11
CA CYS A 133 1.91 12.64 -7.99
C CYS A 133 0.89 11.64 -7.40
N ILE A 134 1.26 10.35 -7.33
CA ILE A 134 0.42 9.28 -6.81
C ILE A 134 0.97 8.81 -5.47
N LEU A 135 0.12 8.79 -4.45
CA LEU A 135 0.37 8.22 -3.14
C LEU A 135 -0.39 6.90 -3.03
N HIS A 136 0.26 5.82 -2.59
CA HIS A 136 -0.31 4.46 -2.62
C HIS A 136 -1.39 4.23 -1.56
N CYS A 137 -1.15 4.70 -0.35
CA CYS A 137 -2.03 4.64 0.81
C CYS A 137 -2.30 3.25 1.42
N ASP A 138 -1.74 2.17 0.86
CA ASP A 138 -1.84 0.82 1.44
C ASP A 138 -0.56 0.00 1.25
N ILE A 139 0.54 0.46 1.82
CA ILE A 139 1.78 -0.32 1.88
C ILE A 139 1.61 -1.44 2.90
N SER A 140 1.47 -2.67 2.42
CA SER A 140 1.18 -3.84 3.24
C SER A 140 1.87 -5.11 2.71
N VAL A 141 1.92 -6.15 3.54
CA VAL A 141 2.51 -7.45 3.16
C VAL A 141 1.84 -8.06 1.91
N ARG A 142 0.55 -7.81 1.73
CA ARG A 142 -0.23 -8.37 0.61
C ARG A 142 -0.02 -7.63 -0.70
N ASN A 143 0.41 -6.37 -0.61
CA ASN A 143 0.56 -5.49 -1.77
C ASN A 143 2.00 -5.43 -2.29
N ILE A 144 2.93 -6.11 -1.61
CA ILE A 144 4.31 -6.33 -2.07
C ILE A 144 4.45 -7.77 -2.53
N MET A 145 4.79 -7.96 -3.79
CA MET A 145 4.94 -9.27 -4.42
C MET A 145 6.39 -9.49 -4.85
N ILE A 146 6.76 -10.76 -5.03
CA ILE A 146 8.09 -11.18 -5.47
C ILE A 146 8.01 -11.75 -6.89
N THR A 147 8.79 -11.20 -7.82
CA THR A 147 8.92 -11.73 -9.17
C THR A 147 9.69 -13.06 -9.19
N PRO A 148 9.62 -13.84 -10.29
CA PRO A 148 10.48 -15.01 -10.47
C PRO A 148 11.97 -14.69 -10.33
N ASP A 149 12.41 -13.49 -10.72
CA ASP A 149 13.80 -13.01 -10.60
C ASP A 149 14.13 -12.44 -9.21
N HIS A 150 13.31 -12.73 -8.20
CA HIS A 150 13.50 -12.32 -6.82
C HIS A 150 13.49 -10.80 -6.57
N GLN A 151 12.92 -10.01 -7.46
CA GLN A 151 12.71 -8.58 -7.27
C GLN A 151 11.35 -8.31 -6.62
N GLY A 152 11.26 -7.25 -5.83
CA GLY A 152 9.99 -6.78 -5.29
C GLY A 152 9.21 -5.93 -6.29
N PHE A 153 7.89 -5.97 -6.22
CA PHE A 153 7.03 -5.03 -6.94
C PHE A 153 5.74 -4.75 -6.17
N LEU A 154 5.16 -3.58 -6.44
CA LEU A 154 3.99 -3.07 -5.75
C LEU A 154 2.74 -3.27 -6.62
N ILE A 155 1.65 -3.71 -5.99
CA ILE A 155 0.34 -3.93 -6.61
C ILE A 155 -0.75 -3.26 -5.78
N ASP A 156 -1.99 -3.32 -6.27
CA ASP A 156 -3.19 -2.89 -5.55
C ASP A 156 -3.27 -1.38 -5.31
N TRP A 157 -3.39 -0.63 -6.42
CA TRP A 157 -3.44 0.83 -6.45
C TRP A 157 -4.87 1.39 -6.36
N ASP A 158 -5.85 0.61 -5.91
CA ASP A 158 -7.25 1.04 -5.84
C ASP A 158 -7.53 2.04 -4.70
N HIS A 159 -6.68 2.04 -3.67
CA HIS A 159 -6.74 3.00 -2.56
C HIS A 159 -5.85 4.23 -2.75
N CYS A 160 -5.16 4.34 -3.88
CA CYS A 160 -4.22 5.42 -4.10
C CYS A 160 -4.90 6.79 -4.25
N ILE A 161 -4.14 7.83 -3.95
CA ILE A 161 -4.56 9.23 -4.09
C ILE A 161 -3.69 9.88 -5.17
N VAL A 162 -4.35 10.51 -6.17
CA VAL A 162 -3.67 11.37 -7.13
C VAL A 162 -3.68 12.80 -6.58
N LEU A 163 -2.49 13.30 -6.22
CA LEU A 163 -2.30 14.61 -5.61
C LEU A 163 -2.37 15.70 -6.68
N THR A 164 -3.57 16.14 -6.99
CA THR A 164 -3.82 17.34 -7.82
C THR A 164 -4.35 18.45 -6.92
N ASP A 165 -4.30 19.70 -7.36
CA ASP A 165 -4.79 20.86 -6.59
C ASP A 165 -6.24 20.72 -6.06
N ARG A 166 -7.01 19.79 -6.63
CA ARG A 166 -8.40 19.49 -6.21
C ARG A 166 -8.52 18.28 -5.28
N SER A 167 -7.47 17.52 -5.06
CA SER A 167 -7.52 16.28 -4.29
C SER A 167 -7.11 16.42 -2.83
N ALA A 168 -6.59 17.57 -2.42
CA ALA A 168 -6.24 17.84 -1.02
C ALA A 168 -7.42 17.61 -0.05
N GLU A 169 -8.65 17.87 -0.50
CA GLU A 169 -9.86 17.65 0.31
C GLU A 169 -10.28 16.17 0.43
N ARG A 170 -9.77 15.28 -0.44
CA ARG A 170 -10.13 13.85 -0.45
C ARG A 170 -9.19 12.97 0.38
N CYS A 171 -8.09 13.53 0.84
CA CYS A 171 -7.12 12.82 1.67
C CYS A 171 -7.59 12.63 3.12
N ILE A 172 -8.83 13.04 3.45
CA ILE A 172 -9.39 12.91 4.78
C ILE A 172 -10.03 11.53 4.93
N GLY A 173 -9.34 10.65 5.59
CA GLY A 173 -9.85 9.32 5.91
C GLY A 173 -8.74 8.29 6.03
N ARG A 174 -8.93 7.32 6.90
CA ARG A 174 -8.03 6.18 6.99
C ARG A 174 -8.33 5.22 5.84
N MET A 175 -7.39 5.09 4.92
CA MET A 175 -7.36 4.04 3.92
C MET A 175 -6.18 3.13 4.18
N GLY A 176 -6.28 1.88 3.75
CA GLY A 176 -5.22 0.90 3.84
C GLY A 176 -5.42 -0.17 4.92
N THR A 177 -4.43 -1.00 5.08
CA THR A 177 -4.44 -2.16 5.97
C THR A 177 -4.05 -1.75 7.38
N TRP A 178 -4.98 -1.84 8.34
CA TRP A 178 -4.81 -1.42 9.75
C TRP A 178 -3.47 -1.80 10.36
N GLN A 179 -3.08 -3.06 10.19
CA GLN A 179 -1.84 -3.62 10.75
C GLN A 179 -0.59 -2.83 10.34
N PHE A 180 -0.59 -2.23 9.16
CA PHE A 180 0.59 -1.59 8.59
C PHE A 180 0.49 -0.07 8.52
N MET A 181 -0.67 0.53 8.82
CA MET A 181 -0.79 1.99 8.93
C MET A 181 0.21 2.56 9.92
N SER A 182 0.65 3.79 9.66
CA SER A 182 1.50 4.54 10.61
C SER A 182 0.81 4.74 11.96
N ALA A 183 1.59 4.91 13.02
CA ALA A 183 1.04 5.23 14.33
C ALA A 183 0.29 6.58 14.31
N HIS A 184 0.70 7.51 13.45
CA HIS A 184 0.04 8.79 13.25
C HIS A 184 -1.37 8.64 12.69
N LEU A 185 -1.55 7.85 11.62
CA LEU A 185 -2.87 7.57 11.05
C LEU A 185 -3.78 6.82 12.02
N LEU A 186 -3.23 5.91 12.81
CA LEU A 186 -3.99 5.15 13.79
C LEU A 186 -4.39 5.99 15.01
N GLY A 187 -3.58 6.97 15.38
CA GLY A 187 -3.77 7.74 16.59
C GLY A 187 -4.92 8.76 16.55
N SER A 188 -5.30 9.22 15.35
CA SER A 188 -6.33 10.25 15.21
C SER A 188 -7.26 10.01 14.05
N PHE A 189 -8.56 10.24 14.25
CA PHE A 189 -9.54 10.16 13.17
C PHE A 189 -9.51 11.44 12.33
N GLY A 190 -9.65 11.31 11.01
CA GLY A 190 -9.63 12.47 10.10
C GLY A 190 -8.24 13.00 9.76
N THR A 191 -7.19 12.27 10.12
CA THR A 191 -5.81 12.59 9.76
C THR A 191 -5.60 12.42 8.26
N THR A 192 -4.90 13.37 7.64
CA THR A 192 -4.53 13.30 6.23
C THR A 192 -3.41 12.29 6.02
N HIS A 193 -3.58 11.39 5.07
CA HIS A 193 -2.56 10.43 4.66
C HIS A 193 -1.43 11.12 3.90
N THR A 194 -0.19 10.88 4.30
CA THR A 194 1.00 11.53 3.74
C THR A 194 2.02 10.51 3.24
N LEU A 195 3.01 10.99 2.47
CA LEU A 195 4.14 10.19 2.02
C LEU A 195 4.90 9.53 3.18
N VAL A 196 4.98 10.21 4.33
CA VAL A 196 5.67 9.71 5.53
C VAL A 196 4.92 8.52 6.12
N ASP A 197 3.58 8.52 6.05
CA ASP A 197 2.77 7.42 6.54
C ASP A 197 3.01 6.13 5.75
N ASP A 198 3.06 6.21 4.43
CA ASP A 198 3.39 5.06 3.57
C ASP A 198 4.83 4.57 3.81
N ARG A 199 5.76 5.48 4.03
CA ARG A 199 7.15 5.11 4.36
C ARG A 199 7.24 4.42 5.72
N GLU A 200 6.53 4.91 6.74
CA GLU A 200 6.47 4.27 8.05
C GLU A 200 5.82 2.88 7.95
N SER A 201 4.82 2.71 7.08
CA SER A 201 4.20 1.41 6.82
C SER A 201 5.22 0.35 6.39
N SER A 202 6.28 0.74 5.66
CA SER A 202 7.34 -0.20 5.26
C SER A 202 8.15 -0.74 6.44
N LEU A 203 8.37 0.05 7.49
CA LEU A 203 8.96 -0.42 8.76
C LEU A 203 8.06 -1.49 9.40
N TRP A 204 6.75 -1.23 9.46
CA TRP A 204 5.81 -2.17 10.07
C TRP A 204 5.68 -3.46 9.26
N VAL A 205 5.76 -3.39 7.94
CA VAL A 205 5.84 -4.59 7.07
C VAL A 205 7.10 -5.40 7.39
N LEU A 206 8.27 -4.75 7.45
CA LEU A 206 9.52 -5.42 7.74
C LEU A 206 9.51 -6.06 9.13
N LEU A 207 9.10 -5.31 10.15
CA LEU A 207 9.05 -5.79 11.53
C LEU A 207 8.08 -6.97 11.69
N TYR A 208 6.87 -6.87 11.09
CA TYR A 208 5.88 -7.95 11.12
C TYR A 208 6.42 -9.24 10.50
N MET A 209 7.06 -9.12 9.33
CA MET A 209 7.63 -10.27 8.62
C MET A 209 8.79 -10.88 9.39
N ALA A 210 9.68 -10.04 9.95
CA ALA A 210 10.78 -10.51 10.77
C ALA A 210 10.28 -11.26 12.03
N LEU A 211 9.32 -10.71 12.75
CA LEU A 211 8.73 -11.33 13.94
C LEU A 211 8.11 -12.70 13.65
N ARG A 212 7.42 -12.83 12.54
CA ARG A 212 6.66 -14.05 12.21
C ARG A 212 7.52 -15.16 11.61
N TYR A 213 8.54 -14.80 10.87
CA TYR A 213 9.26 -15.76 10.01
C TYR A 213 10.76 -15.86 10.30
N THR A 214 11.24 -15.10 11.31
CA THR A 214 12.66 -15.12 11.66
C THR A 214 12.84 -15.48 13.15
N PRO A 215 13.76 -16.36 13.50
CA PRO A 215 14.08 -16.66 14.89
C PRO A 215 14.49 -15.40 15.65
N ASN A 216 13.84 -15.15 16.78
CA ASN A 216 14.05 -13.96 17.60
C ASN A 216 14.05 -14.30 19.10
N SER A 217 14.38 -13.30 19.92
CA SER A 217 14.58 -13.46 21.38
C SER A 217 13.27 -13.59 22.17
N LEU A 218 12.10 -13.33 21.55
CA LEU A 218 10.82 -13.37 22.24
C LEU A 218 10.37 -14.80 22.53
N GLN A 219 9.85 -15.00 23.73
CA GLN A 219 9.10 -16.21 24.04
C GLN A 219 7.73 -16.19 23.32
N PRO A 220 7.13 -17.35 23.01
CA PRO A 220 5.87 -17.40 22.23
C PRO A 220 4.73 -16.53 22.79
N VAL A 221 4.61 -16.43 24.10
CA VAL A 221 3.57 -15.59 24.75
C VAL A 221 3.86 -14.11 24.55
N ALA A 222 5.12 -13.68 24.70
CA ALA A 222 5.53 -12.29 24.45
C ALA A 222 5.37 -11.94 22.97
N LEU A 223 5.80 -12.80 22.06
CA LEU A 223 5.61 -12.61 20.63
C LEU A 223 4.14 -12.46 20.25
N HIS A 224 3.26 -13.28 20.81
CA HIS A 224 1.81 -13.16 20.57
C HIS A 224 1.27 -11.82 21.09
N HIS A 225 1.68 -11.42 22.30
CA HIS A 225 1.29 -10.14 22.90
C HIS A 225 1.73 -8.96 22.04
N ASP A 226 3.00 -8.94 21.60
CA ASP A 226 3.57 -7.84 20.83
C ASP A 226 2.94 -7.75 19.43
N LEU A 227 2.73 -8.89 18.75
CA LEU A 227 2.01 -8.92 17.48
C LEU A 227 0.58 -8.37 17.62
N LYS A 228 -0.11 -8.66 18.72
CA LYS A 228 -1.44 -8.14 18.96
C LYS A 228 -1.40 -6.64 19.26
N SER A 229 -0.53 -6.21 20.20
CA SER A 229 -0.42 -4.82 20.65
C SER A 229 0.02 -3.87 19.54
N TRP A 230 0.97 -4.29 18.70
CA TRP A 230 1.53 -3.41 17.66
C TRP A 230 0.73 -3.40 16.37
N PHE A 231 0.05 -4.50 16.04
CA PHE A 231 -0.57 -4.65 14.72
C PHE A 231 -2.10 -4.83 14.72
N GLN A 232 -2.71 -5.12 15.87
CA GLN A 232 -4.16 -5.42 15.93
C GLN A 232 -4.92 -4.59 16.95
N ASP A 233 -4.21 -3.91 17.87
CA ASP A 233 -4.86 -3.19 18.95
C ASP A 233 -5.64 -1.99 18.42
N SER A 234 -6.90 -1.88 18.87
CA SER A 234 -7.79 -0.77 18.55
C SER A 234 -8.69 -0.43 19.73
N ILE A 235 -9.02 0.83 19.84
CA ILE A 235 -9.95 1.39 20.83
C ILE A 235 -11.13 1.98 20.07
N LEU A 236 -12.31 1.44 20.32
CA LEU A 236 -13.55 1.96 19.73
C LEU A 236 -13.83 3.36 20.24
N GLY A 237 -13.84 4.33 19.34
CA GLY A 237 -14.16 5.73 19.63
C GLY A 237 -15.47 6.17 18.98
N PRO A 238 -16.04 7.32 19.40
CA PRO A 238 -17.30 7.83 18.87
C PRO A 238 -17.23 8.20 17.37
N CYS A 239 -16.05 8.49 16.85
CA CYS A 239 -15.82 8.83 15.45
C CYS A 239 -15.18 7.69 14.65
N GLY A 240 -14.93 6.54 15.25
CA GLY A 240 -14.26 5.38 14.68
C GLY A 240 -13.11 4.87 15.56
N ASP A 241 -12.56 3.74 15.19
CA ASP A 241 -11.48 3.10 15.94
C ASP A 241 -10.21 3.95 15.94
N THR A 242 -9.49 3.95 17.05
CA THR A 242 -8.14 4.54 17.18
C THR A 242 -7.18 3.47 17.67
N GLY A 243 -5.86 3.67 17.45
CA GLY A 243 -4.85 2.71 17.84
C GLY A 243 -3.45 3.28 17.69
N GLY A 244 -2.46 2.40 17.46
CA GLY A 244 -1.08 2.82 17.21
C GLY A 244 -0.25 3.11 18.45
N VAL A 245 -0.81 2.99 19.66
CA VAL A 245 -0.07 3.22 20.91
C VAL A 245 1.12 2.27 21.03
N GLY A 246 0.94 0.97 20.69
CA GLY A 246 2.02 0.00 20.69
C GLY A 246 3.12 0.34 19.67
N LYS A 247 2.77 0.91 18.52
CA LYS A 247 3.73 1.37 17.52
C LYS A 247 4.50 2.60 18.02
N GLN A 248 3.83 3.58 18.60
CA GLN A 248 4.50 4.74 19.21
C GLN A 248 5.44 4.31 20.32
N PHE A 249 5.05 3.32 21.14
CA PHE A 249 5.92 2.78 22.18
C PHE A 249 7.22 2.20 21.57
N VAL A 250 7.11 1.38 20.51
CA VAL A 250 8.29 0.83 19.81
C VAL A 250 9.18 1.93 19.21
N LEU A 251 8.60 2.99 18.67
CA LEU A 251 9.38 4.11 18.11
C LEU A 251 10.06 4.95 19.19
N ASN A 252 9.47 5.10 20.37
CA ASN A 252 10.02 5.91 21.45
C ASN A 252 10.99 5.13 22.35
N ASP A 253 10.84 3.80 22.44
CA ASP A 253 11.72 2.93 23.25
C ASP A 253 12.39 1.88 22.37
N LYS A 254 13.64 2.14 22.01
CA LYS A 254 14.47 1.25 21.18
C LYS A 254 14.67 -0.14 21.78
N GLN A 255 14.56 -0.26 23.12
CA GLN A 255 14.70 -1.55 23.82
C GLN A 255 13.46 -2.44 23.63
N ALA A 256 12.35 -1.87 23.11
CA ALA A 256 11.15 -2.62 22.79
C ALA A 256 11.33 -3.54 21.59
N LEU A 257 12.27 -3.24 20.67
CA LEU A 257 12.54 -4.09 19.51
C LEU A 257 13.25 -5.38 19.96
N PRO A 258 12.75 -6.56 19.57
CA PRO A 258 13.38 -7.82 19.90
C PRO A 258 14.69 -8.00 19.14
N SER A 259 15.60 -8.80 19.69
CA SER A 259 16.81 -9.21 18.99
C SER A 259 16.50 -10.38 18.08
N PHE A 260 16.93 -10.30 16.82
CA PHE A 260 16.87 -11.37 15.84
C PHE A 260 18.22 -12.09 15.78
N TYR A 261 18.19 -13.43 15.70
CA TYR A 261 19.40 -14.27 15.72
C TYR A 261 20.09 -14.38 14.36
N VAL A 262 19.56 -13.71 13.34
CA VAL A 262 20.15 -13.61 12.01
C VAL A 262 20.75 -12.22 11.80
N HIS A 263 21.82 -12.13 11.00
CA HIS A 263 22.41 -10.85 10.68
C HIS A 263 21.50 -10.00 9.81
N GLY A 264 21.46 -8.70 10.08
CA GLY A 264 20.90 -7.67 9.23
C GLY A 264 19.63 -6.98 9.73
N PRO A 265 18.60 -7.67 10.28
CA PRO A 265 17.38 -6.94 10.63
C PRO A 265 17.50 -6.05 11.87
N ASN A 266 18.35 -6.38 12.83
CA ASN A 266 18.45 -5.63 14.09
C ASN A 266 18.86 -4.17 13.86
N GLU A 267 19.98 -3.95 13.16
CA GLU A 267 20.49 -2.61 12.87
C GLU A 267 19.52 -1.84 11.98
N LEU A 268 19.03 -2.47 10.91
CA LEU A 268 18.11 -1.82 9.98
C LEU A 268 16.79 -1.41 10.66
N LEU A 269 16.18 -2.27 11.46
CA LEU A 269 14.95 -1.95 12.19
C LEU A 269 15.18 -0.82 13.20
N GLN A 270 16.33 -0.82 13.86
CA GLN A 270 16.72 0.25 14.78
C GLN A 270 16.87 1.58 14.08
N GLU A 271 17.60 1.62 12.95
CA GLU A 271 17.80 2.83 12.15
C GLU A 271 16.48 3.37 11.59
N LEU A 272 15.62 2.49 11.07
CA LEU A 272 14.30 2.88 10.58
C LEU A 272 13.41 3.41 11.72
N ALA A 273 13.41 2.76 12.87
CA ALA A 273 12.67 3.24 14.03
C ALA A 273 13.15 4.63 14.47
N ASP A 274 14.46 4.88 14.45
CA ASP A 274 15.04 6.20 14.78
C ASP A 274 14.56 7.29 13.82
N VAL A 275 14.53 6.99 12.53
CA VAL A 275 14.06 7.93 11.50
C VAL A 275 12.61 8.31 11.74
N PHE A 276 11.74 7.34 12.02
CA PHE A 276 10.32 7.61 12.21
C PHE A 276 9.98 8.13 13.62
N ALA A 277 10.81 7.83 14.65
CA ALA A 277 10.63 8.34 16.00
C ALA A 277 10.65 9.88 16.06
N VAL A 278 11.43 10.52 15.18
CA VAL A 278 11.53 12.00 15.11
C VAL A 278 10.15 12.64 14.99
N ARG A 279 9.25 12.06 14.21
CA ARG A 279 7.88 12.57 14.02
C ARG A 279 7.08 12.63 15.32
N TYR A 280 7.34 11.72 16.26
CA TYR A 280 6.58 11.56 17.51
C TYR A 280 7.25 12.21 18.70
N GLN A 281 8.46 12.71 18.55
CA GLN A 281 9.23 13.44 19.60
C GLN A 281 9.04 14.95 19.53
N LEU A 282 8.58 15.47 18.39
CA LEU A 282 8.26 16.87 18.23
C LEU A 282 6.94 17.16 18.96
N GLU A 283 6.96 18.14 19.88
CA GLU A 283 5.72 18.58 20.53
C GLU A 283 4.70 19.06 19.49
N PRO A 284 3.39 18.91 19.77
CA PRO A 284 2.32 19.23 18.81
C PRO A 284 2.26 20.70 18.35
N SER A 285 3.12 21.57 18.87
CA SER A 285 3.20 22.99 18.53
C SER A 285 4.10 23.32 17.33
N VAL A 286 4.84 22.35 16.79
CA VAL A 286 5.62 22.54 15.57
C VAL A 286 4.85 21.86 14.46
N GLU A 287 4.17 22.68 13.66
CA GLU A 287 3.40 22.25 12.50
C GLU A 287 4.22 21.27 11.61
N ASP A 288 3.54 20.34 11.00
CA ASP A 288 4.08 19.29 10.08
C ASP A 288 5.03 19.85 8.99
N ASP A 289 5.10 21.15 8.83
CA ASP A 289 5.95 21.88 7.87
C ASP A 289 7.45 21.61 8.05
N VAL A 290 7.96 21.36 9.26
CA VAL A 290 9.41 21.13 9.46
C VAL A 290 9.84 19.75 8.94
N VAL A 291 9.00 18.73 9.07
CA VAL A 291 9.27 17.40 8.50
C VAL A 291 9.13 17.45 6.99
N TYR A 292 8.20 18.26 6.48
CA TYR A 292 7.98 18.50 5.07
C TYR A 292 9.19 19.20 4.41
N ASP A 293 9.78 20.18 5.08
CA ASP A 293 10.95 20.91 4.59
C ASP A 293 12.23 20.09 4.65
N PHE A 294 12.41 19.24 5.64
CA PHE A 294 13.55 18.31 5.70
C PHE A 294 13.52 17.28 4.57
N LEU A 295 12.31 16.84 4.16
CA LEU A 295 12.14 15.92 3.04
C LEU A 295 12.20 16.63 1.66
N LYS A 296 11.94 17.93 1.59
CA LYS A 296 12.14 18.74 0.37
C LYS A 296 13.61 19.12 0.11
N ALA A 297 14.46 19.07 1.12
CA ALA A 297 15.87 19.43 1.03
C ALA A 297 16.77 18.39 0.32
N SER A 298 16.21 17.32 -0.26
CA SER A 298 16.95 16.51 -1.25
C SER A 298 17.25 17.36 -2.48
N PRO A 299 18.51 17.47 -2.94
CA PRO A 299 18.89 18.38 -3.99
C PRO A 299 18.17 18.04 -5.31
N ASN A 300 17.37 18.97 -5.76
CA ASN A 300 16.76 18.97 -7.08
C ASN A 300 17.88 19.02 -8.14
N PRO A 301 18.05 18.03 -9.03
CA PRO A 301 18.94 18.21 -10.16
C PRO A 301 18.30 19.23 -11.11
N GLN A 302 18.99 20.31 -11.32
CA GLN A 302 18.70 21.44 -12.15
C GLN A 302 18.00 21.06 -13.46
N MET A 303 16.85 21.68 -13.70
CA MET A 303 16.37 21.90 -15.06
C MET A 303 17.40 22.79 -15.77
N ALA A 304 18.22 22.19 -16.59
CA ALA A 304 19.03 22.93 -17.57
C ALA A 304 18.06 23.58 -18.55
N LYS A 305 17.92 24.90 -18.43
CA LYS A 305 17.39 25.74 -19.50
C LYS A 305 18.36 25.63 -20.65
N THR A 306 17.93 25.07 -21.75
CA THR A 306 18.56 25.31 -23.04
C THR A 306 17.70 26.35 -23.77
N THR A 307 18.32 27.45 -24.01
CA THR A 307 17.98 28.47 -25.02
C THR A 307 17.74 27.87 -26.40
#